data_b1944c2a795e1c3c2a99f57ace0b60b3
#
_entry.id   b1944c2a795e1c3c2a99f57ace0b60b3
#
_cell.length_a   1.000
_cell.length_b   1.000
_cell.length_c   1.000
_cell.angle_alpha   90.00
_cell.angle_beta   90.00
_cell.angle_gamma   90.00
#
_symmetry.space_group_name_H-M   'P 1'
#
loop_
_entity.id
_entity.type
_entity.pdbx_description
1 polymer ?
#
loop_
_entity_poly.entity_id
_entity_poly.type
_entity_poly.pdbx_seq_one_letter_code
_entity_poly.pdbx_strand_id
1 'polypeptide(L)'
;MTRRNVAELANPKVQEVVVNMDKLEEELAPHAKGVDIALAAFGVGKGSAKMADEEVRKIEITYPTAFASAAKVGGARVLAMMTAAGADSRSWTNYLRNIGDKEKKSEELEFDFLGLYRPAVILGNSNTPSAVGFVMPLFHWAMPSRYHSIHKNDLARAMVAQSEQAFLALAQGKGPAAPAVKILEYKEMEPFFVAGDSDAP
;
A
#
# COMPACT_ATOMS: atom_id res chain seq x y z
N MET A 1 -1.94 1.65 12.91
CA MET A 1 -3.03 0.71 13.25
C MET A 1 -2.54 -0.72 13.13
N THR A 2 -2.81 -1.56 14.12
CA THR A 2 -2.37 -2.97 14.16
C THR A 2 -3.50 -3.85 14.69
N ARG A 3 -3.40 -5.18 14.49
CA ARG A 3 -4.30 -6.16 15.11
C ARG A 3 -3.81 -6.62 16.49
N ARG A 4 -2.58 -6.30 16.84
CA ARG A 4 -1.91 -6.65 18.10
C ARG A 4 -0.73 -5.70 18.29
N ASN A 5 -0.28 -5.52 19.53
CA ASN A 5 0.89 -4.70 19.81
C ASN A 5 2.14 -5.21 19.08
N VAL A 6 2.90 -4.28 18.52
CA VAL A 6 4.14 -4.53 17.79
C VAL A 6 5.27 -3.79 18.49
N ALA A 7 6.10 -4.54 19.22
CA ALA A 7 7.21 -3.97 20.04
C ALA A 7 8.19 -3.12 19.20
N GLU A 8 8.37 -3.45 17.93
CA GLU A 8 9.25 -2.74 17.00
C GLU A 8 8.77 -1.31 16.68
N LEU A 9 7.52 -0.98 17.01
CA LEU A 9 6.95 0.36 16.85
C LEU A 9 7.16 1.28 18.06
N ALA A 10 7.96 0.88 19.04
CA ALA A 10 8.27 1.68 20.23
C ALA A 10 9.10 2.92 19.86
N ASN A 11 8.44 3.95 19.37
CA ASN A 11 9.01 5.24 19.00
C ASN A 11 8.09 6.35 19.57
N PRO A 12 8.61 7.39 20.24
CA PRO A 12 7.79 8.44 20.85
C PRO A 12 6.95 9.24 19.85
N LYS A 13 7.27 9.17 18.55
CA LYS A 13 6.49 9.79 17.47
C LYS A 13 5.39 8.87 16.92
N VAL A 14 5.34 7.61 17.39
CA VAL A 14 4.38 6.60 16.90
C VAL A 14 3.34 6.34 17.97
N GLN A 15 2.09 6.56 17.65
CA GLN A 15 0.95 6.11 18.44
C GLN A 15 0.42 4.81 17.82
N GLU A 16 0.58 3.70 18.53
CA GLU A 16 -0.01 2.44 18.12
C GLU A 16 -1.47 2.36 18.58
N VAL A 17 -2.36 2.03 17.65
CA VAL A 17 -3.79 1.81 17.93
C VAL A 17 -4.12 0.37 17.50
N VAL A 18 -4.49 -0.44 18.48
CA VAL A 18 -4.96 -1.82 18.24
C VAL A 18 -6.46 -1.79 18.03
N VAL A 19 -6.92 -2.35 16.92
CA VAL A 19 -8.33 -2.32 16.52
C VAL A 19 -8.86 -3.71 16.16
N ASN A 20 -10.15 -3.90 16.37
CA ASN A 20 -10.88 -5.03 15.80
C ASN A 20 -11.13 -4.73 14.31
N MET A 21 -10.60 -5.56 13.43
CA MET A 21 -10.71 -5.36 11.97
C MET A 21 -12.15 -5.41 11.47
N ASP A 22 -13.04 -6.12 12.17
CA ASP A 22 -14.47 -6.19 11.81
C ASP A 22 -15.27 -4.94 12.21
N LYS A 23 -14.66 -4.08 13.05
CA LYS A 23 -15.20 -2.77 13.47
C LYS A 23 -14.24 -1.63 13.13
N LEU A 24 -13.42 -1.84 12.11
CA LEU A 24 -12.27 -0.99 11.80
C LEU A 24 -12.66 0.49 11.65
N GLU A 25 -13.71 0.78 10.90
CA GLU A 25 -14.14 2.15 10.64
C GLU A 25 -14.57 2.85 11.92
N GLU A 26 -15.36 2.18 12.75
CA GLU A 26 -15.84 2.71 14.03
C GLU A 26 -14.70 2.95 15.02
N GLU A 27 -13.83 1.94 15.21
CA GLU A 27 -12.74 2.00 16.19
C GLU A 27 -11.60 2.94 15.74
N LEU A 28 -11.41 3.12 14.43
CA LEU A 28 -10.37 4.01 13.91
C LEU A 28 -10.82 5.47 13.84
N ALA A 29 -12.09 5.75 13.69
CA ALA A 29 -12.62 7.11 13.50
C ALA A 29 -12.12 8.15 14.54
N PRO A 30 -12.04 7.85 15.85
CA PRO A 30 -11.52 8.79 16.85
C PRO A 30 -10.03 9.15 16.62
N HIS A 31 -9.27 8.23 16.09
CA HIS A 31 -7.81 8.35 15.85
C HIS A 31 -7.47 8.91 14.47
N ALA A 32 -8.43 8.95 13.57
CA ALA A 32 -8.24 9.46 12.21
C ALA A 32 -8.42 10.98 12.10
N LYS A 33 -8.92 11.65 13.15
CA LYS A 33 -9.17 13.09 13.11
C LYS A 33 -7.89 13.90 12.95
N GLY A 34 -7.86 14.78 11.93
CA GLY A 34 -6.73 15.65 11.63
C GLY A 34 -5.54 14.94 10.99
N VAL A 35 -5.75 13.72 10.46
CA VAL A 35 -4.73 13.01 9.69
C VAL A 35 -4.69 13.60 8.27
N ASP A 36 -3.50 13.96 7.81
CA ASP A 36 -3.27 14.53 6.49
C ASP A 36 -3.07 13.47 5.40
N ILE A 37 -2.36 12.39 5.75
CA ILE A 37 -1.93 11.32 4.85
C ILE A 37 -2.30 9.97 5.46
N ALA A 38 -2.92 9.10 4.67
CA ALA A 38 -3.20 7.72 5.01
C ALA A 38 -2.36 6.76 4.15
N LEU A 39 -1.73 5.76 4.79
CA LEU A 39 -0.90 4.76 4.15
C LEU A 39 -1.44 3.37 4.46
N ALA A 40 -1.92 2.66 3.46
CA ALA A 40 -2.47 1.31 3.57
C ALA A 40 -1.54 0.28 2.91
N ALA A 41 -0.78 -0.46 3.72
CA ALA A 41 0.19 -1.45 3.27
C ALA A 41 -0.12 -2.85 3.83
N PHE A 42 -1.38 -3.25 3.86
CA PHE A 42 -1.81 -4.55 4.35
C PHE A 42 -2.57 -5.35 3.30
N GLY A 43 -2.51 -6.67 3.43
CA GLY A 43 -3.13 -7.65 2.53
C GLY A 43 -2.96 -9.07 3.08
N VAL A 44 -3.35 -10.07 2.31
CA VAL A 44 -3.43 -11.48 2.78
C VAL A 44 -2.06 -12.12 3.03
N GLY A 45 -1.01 -11.73 2.35
CA GLY A 45 0.30 -12.37 2.49
C GLY A 45 0.33 -13.86 2.08
N LYS A 46 1.21 -14.66 2.72
CA LYS A 46 1.31 -16.11 2.47
C LYS A 46 0.04 -16.84 2.90
N GLY A 47 -0.41 -17.76 2.07
CA GLY A 47 -1.53 -18.63 2.43
C GLY A 47 -2.85 -18.26 1.76
N SER A 48 -2.93 -17.15 1.03
CA SER A 48 -4.13 -16.72 0.30
C SER A 48 -4.75 -17.82 -0.57
N ALA A 49 -3.91 -18.67 -1.19
CA ALA A 49 -4.39 -19.77 -2.02
C ALA A 49 -5.17 -20.88 -1.26
N LYS A 50 -5.09 -20.88 0.08
CA LYS A 50 -5.79 -21.85 0.95
C LYS A 50 -7.00 -21.22 1.67
N MET A 51 -7.22 -19.93 1.49
CA MET A 51 -8.31 -19.19 2.12
C MET A 51 -9.53 -19.21 1.22
N ALA A 52 -10.73 -19.14 1.81
CA ALA A 52 -11.95 -18.91 1.07
C ALA A 52 -11.91 -17.53 0.38
N ASP A 53 -12.46 -17.44 -0.84
CA ASP A 53 -12.44 -16.19 -1.61
C ASP A 53 -13.09 -15.02 -0.84
N GLU A 54 -14.15 -15.30 -0.10
CA GLU A 54 -14.83 -14.32 0.74
C GLU A 54 -13.90 -13.74 1.83
N GLU A 55 -13.09 -14.58 2.46
CA GLU A 55 -12.12 -14.16 3.48
C GLU A 55 -10.97 -13.33 2.84
N VAL A 56 -10.51 -13.75 1.66
CA VAL A 56 -9.53 -12.98 0.89
C VAL A 56 -10.09 -11.61 0.54
N ARG A 57 -11.33 -11.53 0.04
CA ARG A 57 -11.99 -10.27 -0.30
C ARG A 57 -12.18 -9.36 0.92
N LYS A 58 -12.51 -9.94 2.07
CA LYS A 58 -12.62 -9.19 3.32
C LYS A 58 -11.30 -8.50 3.69
N ILE A 59 -10.17 -9.22 3.59
CA ILE A 59 -8.84 -8.70 3.92
C ILE A 59 -8.31 -7.75 2.84
N GLU A 60 -8.52 -8.07 1.57
CA GLU A 60 -7.95 -7.29 0.46
C GLU A 60 -8.81 -6.10 0.06
N ILE A 61 -10.11 -6.12 0.32
CA ILE A 61 -11.03 -5.07 -0.14
C ILE A 61 -11.70 -4.38 1.05
N THR A 62 -12.44 -5.14 1.89
CA THR A 62 -13.28 -4.54 2.92
C THR A 62 -12.46 -3.76 3.95
N TYR A 63 -11.43 -4.36 4.50
CA TYR A 63 -10.59 -3.70 5.52
C TYR A 63 -9.80 -2.50 4.99
N PRO A 64 -9.10 -2.58 3.83
CA PRO A 64 -8.44 -1.40 3.27
C PRO A 64 -9.40 -0.27 2.93
N THR A 65 -10.60 -0.59 2.43
CA THR A 65 -11.62 0.42 2.13
C THR A 65 -12.15 1.07 3.41
N ALA A 66 -12.44 0.28 4.46
CA ALA A 66 -12.88 0.81 5.75
C ALA A 66 -11.81 1.71 6.40
N PHE A 67 -10.52 1.31 6.31
CA PHE A 67 -9.40 2.14 6.74
C PHE A 67 -9.35 3.47 5.99
N ALA A 68 -9.44 3.41 4.66
CA ALA A 68 -9.40 4.60 3.82
C ALA A 68 -10.61 5.50 4.05
N SER A 69 -11.81 4.93 4.21
CA SER A 69 -13.04 5.66 4.56
C SER A 69 -12.88 6.44 5.87
N ALA A 70 -12.43 5.77 6.93
CA ALA A 70 -12.19 6.42 8.22
C ALA A 70 -11.16 7.55 8.11
N ALA A 71 -10.07 7.34 7.36
CA ALA A 71 -9.06 8.37 7.13
C ALA A 71 -9.63 9.57 6.35
N LYS A 72 -10.41 9.32 5.30
CA LYS A 72 -11.07 10.39 4.50
C LYS A 72 -12.01 11.22 5.36
N VAL A 73 -12.86 10.57 6.15
CA VAL A 73 -13.77 11.24 7.10
C VAL A 73 -12.97 12.02 8.15
N GLY A 74 -11.80 11.51 8.56
CA GLY A 74 -10.88 12.17 9.48
C GLY A 74 -10.18 13.41 8.92
N GLY A 75 -10.24 13.63 7.61
CA GLY A 75 -9.67 14.79 6.94
C GLY A 75 -8.45 14.49 6.05
N ALA A 76 -8.05 13.21 5.92
CA ALA A 76 -6.93 12.85 5.06
C ALA A 76 -7.18 13.25 3.61
N ARG A 77 -6.23 13.99 3.04
CA ARG A 77 -6.25 14.46 1.66
C ARG A 77 -5.52 13.51 0.71
N VAL A 78 -4.56 12.75 1.23
CA VAL A 78 -3.71 11.83 0.47
C VAL A 78 -3.93 10.41 0.95
N LEU A 79 -4.15 9.48 0.03
CA LEU A 79 -4.15 8.04 0.28
C LEU A 79 -3.06 7.35 -0.54
N ALA A 80 -2.18 6.61 0.12
CA ALA A 80 -1.27 5.66 -0.51
C ALA A 80 -1.78 4.23 -0.25
N MET A 81 -2.16 3.53 -1.30
CA MET A 81 -2.69 2.18 -1.24
C MET A 81 -1.72 1.20 -1.89
N MET A 82 -1.20 0.24 -1.12
CA MET A 82 -0.43 -0.86 -1.67
C MET A 82 -1.38 -1.85 -2.37
N THR A 83 -1.08 -2.14 -3.62
CA THR A 83 -1.83 -3.05 -4.48
C THR A 83 -0.87 -4.10 -5.07
N ALA A 84 -0.95 -4.47 -6.34
CA ALA A 84 -0.01 -5.40 -6.95
C ALA A 84 0.13 -5.13 -8.45
N ALA A 85 1.31 -5.45 -8.99
CA ALA A 85 1.54 -5.44 -10.44
C ALA A 85 0.52 -6.33 -11.16
N GLY A 86 -0.10 -5.80 -12.21
CA GLY A 86 -1.13 -6.49 -12.97
C GLY A 86 -2.53 -6.46 -12.36
N ALA A 87 -2.80 -5.63 -11.33
CA ALA A 87 -4.14 -5.43 -10.78
C ALA A 87 -5.14 -5.03 -11.89
N ASP A 88 -6.21 -5.80 -12.02
CA ASP A 88 -7.29 -5.54 -12.98
C ASP A 88 -8.57 -6.22 -12.49
N SER A 89 -9.62 -5.44 -12.25
CA SER A 89 -10.93 -5.95 -11.82
C SER A 89 -11.63 -6.87 -12.82
N ARG A 90 -11.11 -6.94 -14.07
CA ARG A 90 -11.57 -7.86 -15.11
C ARG A 90 -10.65 -9.07 -15.26
N SER A 91 -9.62 -9.21 -14.42
CA SER A 91 -8.69 -10.32 -14.48
C SER A 91 -9.39 -11.67 -14.31
N TRP A 92 -8.93 -12.67 -15.05
CA TRP A 92 -9.38 -14.05 -14.89
C TRP A 92 -8.90 -14.71 -13.59
N THR A 93 -7.79 -14.20 -12.99
CA THR A 93 -7.32 -14.66 -11.68
C THR A 93 -8.06 -13.94 -10.56
N ASN A 94 -8.56 -14.69 -9.56
CA ASN A 94 -9.26 -14.12 -8.40
C ASN A 94 -8.40 -13.09 -7.67
N TYR A 95 -7.10 -13.38 -7.50
CA TYR A 95 -6.19 -12.47 -6.82
C TYR A 95 -6.12 -11.10 -7.50
N LEU A 96 -5.74 -11.04 -8.79
CA LEU A 96 -5.60 -9.77 -9.49
C LEU A 96 -6.94 -9.03 -9.63
N ARG A 97 -8.04 -9.78 -9.75
CA ARG A 97 -9.39 -9.20 -9.76
C ARG A 97 -9.73 -8.54 -8.42
N ASN A 98 -9.47 -9.21 -7.29
CA ASN A 98 -9.70 -8.65 -5.96
C ASN A 98 -8.82 -7.40 -5.71
N ILE A 99 -7.57 -7.39 -6.17
CA ILE A 99 -6.73 -6.20 -6.08
C ILE A 99 -7.25 -5.07 -6.97
N GLY A 100 -7.72 -5.37 -8.19
CA GLY A 100 -8.37 -4.39 -9.06
C GLY A 100 -9.67 -3.83 -8.47
N ASP A 101 -10.46 -4.66 -7.78
CA ASP A 101 -11.66 -4.22 -7.05
C ASP A 101 -11.28 -3.30 -5.87
N LYS A 102 -10.18 -3.60 -5.15
CA LYS A 102 -9.63 -2.72 -4.11
C LYS A 102 -9.29 -1.34 -4.65
N GLU A 103 -8.60 -1.29 -5.79
CA GLU A 103 -8.25 -0.02 -6.45
C GLU A 103 -9.49 0.80 -6.78
N LYS A 104 -10.49 0.20 -7.43
CA LYS A 104 -11.76 0.87 -7.73
C LYS A 104 -12.47 1.41 -6.48
N LYS A 105 -12.52 0.61 -5.41
CA LYS A 105 -13.11 1.06 -4.15
C LYS A 105 -12.33 2.21 -3.52
N SER A 106 -11.03 2.26 -3.70
CA SER A 106 -10.19 3.37 -3.24
C SER A 106 -10.40 4.63 -4.08
N GLU A 107 -10.61 4.50 -5.39
CA GLU A 107 -10.94 5.60 -6.30
C GLU A 107 -12.30 6.24 -5.96
N GLU A 108 -13.31 5.41 -5.63
CA GLU A 108 -14.65 5.86 -5.22
C GLU A 108 -14.65 6.78 -3.98
N LEU A 109 -13.57 6.77 -3.18
CA LEU A 109 -13.42 7.65 -2.01
C LEU A 109 -12.97 9.07 -2.35
N GLU A 110 -12.56 9.33 -3.58
CA GLU A 110 -12.25 10.65 -4.11
C GLU A 110 -11.26 11.46 -3.25
N PHE A 111 -10.14 10.84 -2.85
CA PHE A 111 -9.05 11.57 -2.21
C PHE A 111 -8.50 12.65 -3.13
N ASP A 112 -8.00 13.77 -2.59
CA ASP A 112 -7.36 14.80 -3.40
C ASP A 112 -6.19 14.22 -4.19
N PHE A 113 -5.47 13.24 -3.59
CA PHE A 113 -4.48 12.43 -4.27
C PHE A 113 -4.57 10.97 -3.80
N LEU A 114 -4.70 10.04 -4.73
CA LEU A 114 -4.61 8.60 -4.52
C LEU A 114 -3.40 8.03 -5.25
N GLY A 115 -2.42 7.51 -4.50
CA GLY A 115 -1.30 6.74 -5.02
C GLY A 115 -1.60 5.24 -4.95
N LEU A 116 -1.68 4.57 -6.10
CA LEU A 116 -1.84 3.10 -6.21
C LEU A 116 -0.47 2.48 -6.46
N TYR A 117 0.15 1.93 -5.41
CA TYR A 117 1.48 1.34 -5.48
C TYR A 117 1.37 -0.12 -5.88
N ARG A 118 1.87 -0.46 -7.06
CA ARG A 118 1.80 -1.79 -7.69
C ARG A 118 3.16 -2.51 -7.67
N PRO A 119 3.68 -2.95 -6.50
CA PRO A 119 4.87 -3.78 -6.48
C PRO A 119 4.59 -5.14 -7.11
N ALA A 120 5.62 -5.74 -7.72
CA ALA A 120 5.60 -7.13 -8.12
C ALA A 120 6.03 -8.02 -6.93
N VAL A 121 7.27 -8.46 -6.90
CA VAL A 121 7.80 -9.24 -5.78
C VAL A 121 8.45 -8.32 -4.76
N ILE A 122 8.00 -8.39 -3.51
CA ILE A 122 8.58 -7.60 -2.41
C ILE A 122 9.64 -8.47 -1.72
N LEU A 123 10.89 -7.99 -1.74
CA LEU A 123 12.04 -8.64 -1.11
C LEU A 123 12.21 -8.18 0.35
N GLY A 124 12.95 -8.96 1.14
CA GLY A 124 13.28 -8.61 2.52
C GLY A 124 12.12 -8.75 3.51
N ASN A 125 11.02 -9.40 3.12
CA ASN A 125 9.91 -9.71 4.01
C ASN A 125 9.86 -11.23 4.34
N SER A 126 9.15 -11.60 5.42
CA SER A 126 8.98 -12.99 5.85
C SER A 126 8.15 -13.86 4.88
N ASN A 127 7.47 -13.24 3.92
CA ASN A 127 6.60 -13.93 2.97
C ASN A 127 7.33 -14.38 1.71
N THR A 128 8.46 -13.76 1.37
CA THR A 128 9.25 -14.10 0.17
C THR A 128 10.43 -14.97 0.58
N PRO A 129 10.58 -16.20 0.01
CA PRO A 129 11.74 -17.03 0.29
C PRO A 129 13.05 -16.33 -0.10
N SER A 130 14.09 -16.47 0.72
CA SER A 130 15.41 -15.83 0.47
C SER A 130 15.98 -16.16 -0.91
N ALA A 131 15.78 -17.40 -1.39
CA ALA A 131 16.20 -17.81 -2.72
C ALA A 131 15.59 -16.96 -3.85
N VAL A 132 14.35 -16.50 -3.69
CA VAL A 132 13.68 -15.61 -4.66
C VAL A 132 14.38 -14.26 -4.72
N GLY A 133 14.82 -13.73 -3.57
CA GLY A 133 15.59 -12.49 -3.48
C GLY A 133 16.92 -12.54 -4.25
N PHE A 134 17.55 -13.71 -4.32
CA PHE A 134 18.80 -13.89 -5.05
C PHE A 134 18.60 -14.07 -6.56
N VAL A 135 17.53 -14.77 -6.96
CA VAL A 135 17.30 -15.15 -8.35
C VAL A 135 16.57 -14.08 -9.15
N MET A 136 15.56 -13.43 -8.55
CA MET A 136 14.73 -12.46 -9.28
C MET A 136 15.49 -11.27 -9.88
N PRO A 137 16.44 -10.62 -9.15
CA PRO A 137 17.18 -9.49 -9.71
C PRO A 137 18.00 -9.87 -10.96
N LEU A 138 18.45 -11.12 -11.07
CA LEU A 138 19.23 -11.60 -12.22
C LEU A 138 18.42 -11.62 -13.52
N PHE A 139 17.09 -11.62 -13.44
CA PHE A 139 16.19 -11.64 -14.59
C PHE A 139 15.57 -10.27 -14.92
N HIS A 140 15.92 -9.21 -14.18
CA HIS A 140 15.36 -7.87 -14.44
C HIS A 140 15.59 -7.40 -15.87
N TRP A 141 16.74 -7.72 -16.49
CA TRP A 141 17.06 -7.35 -17.86
C TRP A 141 16.12 -8.00 -18.91
N ALA A 142 15.52 -9.14 -18.57
CA ALA A 142 14.64 -9.90 -19.47
C ALA A 142 13.15 -9.63 -19.24
N MET A 143 12.80 -8.87 -18.17
CA MET A 143 11.41 -8.61 -17.80
C MET A 143 11.04 -7.14 -17.95
N PRO A 144 9.77 -6.82 -18.30
CA PRO A 144 9.27 -5.46 -18.21
C PRO A 144 9.47 -4.90 -16.78
N SER A 145 9.87 -3.65 -16.67
CA SER A 145 10.22 -3.02 -15.37
C SER A 145 9.12 -3.12 -14.31
N ARG A 146 7.85 -3.08 -14.69
CA ARG A 146 6.71 -3.25 -13.77
C ARG A 146 6.72 -4.57 -12.99
N TYR A 147 7.47 -5.58 -13.46
CA TYR A 147 7.63 -6.88 -12.80
C TYR A 147 8.96 -7.01 -12.07
N HIS A 148 9.78 -5.95 -12.01
CA HIS A 148 11.00 -5.96 -11.21
C HIS A 148 10.65 -6.11 -9.74
N SER A 149 11.48 -6.88 -9.02
CA SER A 149 11.37 -6.98 -7.57
C SER A 149 11.80 -5.68 -6.89
N ILE A 150 11.17 -5.37 -5.78
CA ILE A 150 11.47 -4.18 -4.98
C ILE A 150 11.74 -4.60 -3.53
N HIS A 151 12.73 -3.99 -2.88
CA HIS A 151 12.95 -4.23 -1.46
C HIS A 151 11.87 -3.52 -0.62
N LYS A 152 11.44 -4.15 0.49
CA LYS A 152 10.40 -3.60 1.37
C LYS A 152 10.69 -2.17 1.86
N ASN A 153 11.97 -1.86 2.11
CA ASN A 153 12.39 -0.54 2.57
C ASN A 153 12.24 0.51 1.47
N ASP A 154 12.58 0.16 0.23
CA ASP A 154 12.45 1.06 -0.92
C ASP A 154 10.99 1.32 -1.25
N LEU A 155 10.14 0.29 -1.18
CA LEU A 155 8.70 0.44 -1.31
C LEU A 155 8.14 1.39 -0.24
N ALA A 156 8.53 1.19 1.03
CA ALA A 156 8.09 2.04 2.12
C ALA A 156 8.55 3.51 1.93
N ARG A 157 9.81 3.72 1.51
CA ARG A 157 10.33 5.06 1.20
C ARG A 157 9.55 5.72 0.07
N ALA A 158 9.31 5.00 -1.02
CA ALA A 158 8.53 5.51 -2.14
C ALA A 158 7.12 5.91 -1.71
N MET A 159 6.44 5.06 -0.91
CA MET A 159 5.10 5.36 -0.39
C MET A 159 5.09 6.63 0.47
N VAL A 160 6.03 6.76 1.41
CA VAL A 160 6.11 7.92 2.30
C VAL A 160 6.48 9.18 1.54
N ALA A 161 7.63 9.17 0.84
CA ALA A 161 8.16 10.37 0.20
C ALA A 161 7.21 10.93 -0.88
N GLN A 162 6.60 10.07 -1.68
CA GLN A 162 5.63 10.53 -2.69
C GLN A 162 4.35 11.08 -2.06
N SER A 163 3.87 10.46 -0.98
CA SER A 163 2.68 10.96 -0.27
C SER A 163 2.94 12.33 0.35
N GLU A 164 4.11 12.53 0.95
CA GLU A 164 4.53 13.83 1.48
C GLU A 164 4.64 14.89 0.37
N GLN A 165 5.26 14.55 -0.76
CA GLN A 165 5.35 15.46 -1.91
C GLN A 165 3.96 15.85 -2.42
N ALA A 166 3.05 14.88 -2.56
CA ALA A 166 1.67 15.15 -2.99
C ALA A 166 0.94 16.05 -1.98
N PHE A 167 1.04 15.76 -0.69
CA PHE A 167 0.42 16.58 0.34
C PHE A 167 0.96 18.01 0.35
N LEU A 168 2.28 18.19 0.30
CA LEU A 168 2.90 19.50 0.25
C LEU A 168 2.50 20.31 -1.00
N ALA A 169 2.39 19.65 -2.15
CA ALA A 169 1.92 20.27 -3.38
C ALA A 169 0.47 20.73 -3.25
N LEU A 170 -0.41 19.90 -2.69
CA LEU A 170 -1.81 20.25 -2.41
C LEU A 170 -1.93 21.40 -1.42
N ALA A 171 -1.11 21.40 -0.36
CA ALA A 171 -1.10 22.47 0.64
C ALA A 171 -0.65 23.82 0.06
N GLN A 172 0.22 23.80 -0.96
CA GLN A 172 0.70 24.99 -1.66
C GLN A 172 -0.21 25.42 -2.85
N GLY A 173 -1.31 24.72 -3.09
CA GLY A 173 -2.17 24.97 -4.27
C GLY A 173 -1.50 24.61 -5.60
N LYS A 174 -0.42 23.80 -5.57
CA LYS A 174 0.33 23.35 -6.75
C LYS A 174 0.06 21.88 -7.08
N GLY A 175 -0.83 21.24 -6.35
CA GLY A 175 -1.24 19.85 -6.57
C GLY A 175 -2.01 19.70 -7.89
N PRO A 176 -2.16 18.44 -8.36
CA PRO A 176 -3.02 18.15 -9.49
C PRO A 176 -4.47 18.57 -9.17
N ALA A 177 -5.28 18.76 -10.22
CA ALA A 177 -6.73 18.94 -10.01
C ALA A 177 -7.29 17.69 -9.31
N ALA A 178 -7.92 17.89 -8.17
CA ALA A 178 -8.48 16.80 -7.37
C ALA A 178 -9.87 16.38 -7.93
N PRO A 179 -10.24 15.08 -7.82
CA PRO A 179 -9.44 13.96 -7.35
C PRO A 179 -8.40 13.49 -8.39
N ALA A 180 -7.19 13.18 -7.95
CA ALA A 180 -6.11 12.70 -8.83
C ALA A 180 -5.69 11.28 -8.43
N VAL A 181 -5.66 10.37 -9.40
CA VAL A 181 -5.19 9.00 -9.21
C VAL A 181 -3.87 8.80 -9.95
N LYS A 182 -2.87 8.27 -9.26
CA LYS A 182 -1.56 7.93 -9.84
C LYS A 182 -1.23 6.47 -9.58
N ILE A 183 -1.03 5.71 -10.66
CA ILE A 183 -0.49 4.35 -10.58
C ILE A 183 1.03 4.46 -10.51
N LEU A 184 1.63 3.75 -9.55
CA LEU A 184 3.07 3.72 -9.30
C LEU A 184 3.56 2.28 -9.41
N GLU A 185 4.17 1.98 -10.53
CA GLU A 185 4.90 0.74 -10.78
C GLU A 185 6.38 0.93 -10.41
N TYR A 186 7.24 -0.03 -10.69
CA TYR A 186 8.65 0.01 -10.30
C TYR A 186 9.37 1.31 -10.72
N LYS A 187 9.21 1.75 -11.98
CA LYS A 187 9.88 2.95 -12.51
C LYS A 187 9.45 4.25 -11.84
N GLU A 188 8.17 4.35 -11.48
CA GLU A 188 7.65 5.52 -10.79
C GLU A 188 8.10 5.56 -9.33
N MET A 189 8.44 4.40 -8.75
CA MET A 189 8.96 4.28 -7.38
C MET A 189 10.48 4.41 -7.31
N GLU A 190 11.22 4.01 -8.35
CA GLU A 190 12.68 3.97 -8.40
C GLU A 190 13.38 5.28 -7.98
N PRO A 191 12.89 6.50 -8.34
CA PRO A 191 13.51 7.75 -7.89
C PRO A 191 13.59 7.96 -6.38
N PHE A 192 12.84 7.18 -5.61
CA PHE A 192 12.82 7.24 -4.14
C PHE A 192 13.71 6.19 -3.47
N PHE A 193 14.35 5.31 -4.25
CA PHE A 193 15.24 4.29 -3.72
C PHE A 193 16.57 4.93 -3.26
N VAL A 194 17.15 4.33 -2.23
CA VAL A 194 18.47 4.76 -1.74
C VAL A 194 19.52 3.75 -2.21
N ALA A 195 20.54 4.25 -2.90
CA ALA A 195 21.66 3.42 -3.34
C ALA A 195 22.34 2.77 -2.11
N GLY A 196 22.44 1.44 -2.10
CA GLY A 196 23.12 0.68 -1.06
C GLY A 196 22.23 -0.04 -0.04
N ASP A 197 20.92 0.24 0.01
CA ASP A 197 20.00 -0.48 0.94
C ASP A 197 19.34 -1.71 0.29
N SER A 198 19.47 -1.87 -1.02
CA SER A 198 18.97 -3.04 -1.77
C SER A 198 19.79 -4.32 -1.52
N ASP A 199 21.00 -4.19 -0.92
CA ASP A 199 21.95 -5.28 -0.73
C ASP A 199 22.10 -5.74 0.74
N ALA A 200 21.31 -5.23 1.67
CA ALA A 200 21.31 -5.74 3.03
C ALA A 200 20.52 -7.07 3.10
N PRO A 201 21.12 -8.15 3.62
CA PRO A 201 20.56 -9.50 3.68
C PRO A 201 19.28 -9.57 4.53
#